data_f4df0e45adc7347500982c559c7576e3
#
_entry.id   f4df0e45adc7347500982c559c7576e3
#
_cell.length_a   1.000
_cell.length_b   1.000
_cell.length_c   1.000
_cell.angle_alpha   90.00
_cell.angle_beta   90.00
_cell.angle_gamma   90.00
#
_symmetry.space_group_name_H-M   'P 1'
#
loop_
_entity.id
_entity.type
_entity.pdbx_description
1 polymer ?
#
loop_
_entity_poly.entity_id
_entity_poly.type
_entity_poly.pdbx_seq_one_letter_code
_entity_poly.pdbx_strand_id
1 'polypeptide(L)'
;NEIRVEKCFYDLNEYMDYSGFLTQAEVPYLVFGVEEELAALNAVREASPENLENLTRQTLEISERINQDIFKVLVTYEMDVFGGSNGDNEPEPSFAFDTGGGSKHVNQSIATVSRTPSDAPDYGGAISVDSEGNVNGIDITMPVMNFSETHYFRASKVTTAYKKRLAELTGTVNNGKFKGYAPGEVLFLGASGSRRGKHSDDDWEITFRFAVSPNRENLKIGDLTIKEKLGWDYLWVRYADE
;
A
#
# COMPACT_ATOMS: atom_id res chain seq x y z
N ASN A 1 18.58 -12.78 36.09
CA ASN A 1 19.04 -13.45 34.87
C ASN A 1 19.50 -12.38 33.89
N GLU A 2 20.66 -12.57 33.28
CA GLU A 2 21.18 -11.68 32.25
C GLU A 2 20.47 -12.02 30.95
N ILE A 3 19.89 -11.01 30.28
CA ILE A 3 19.21 -11.19 28.99
C ILE A 3 20.29 -11.37 27.92
N ARG A 4 20.22 -12.46 27.17
CA ARG A 4 21.14 -12.76 26.07
C ARG A 4 20.38 -12.90 24.77
N VAL A 5 20.85 -12.20 23.73
CA VAL A 5 20.27 -12.25 22.38
C VAL A 5 21.31 -12.81 21.42
N GLU A 6 20.94 -13.85 20.67
CA GLU A 6 21.80 -14.51 19.69
C GLU A 6 21.12 -14.54 18.32
N LYS A 7 21.85 -14.14 17.28
CA LYS A 7 21.39 -14.25 15.88
C LYS A 7 21.52 -15.70 15.39
N CYS A 8 20.47 -16.26 14.83
CA CYS A 8 20.48 -17.60 14.26
C CYS A 8 20.90 -17.56 12.79
N PHE A 9 22.12 -17.94 12.49
CA PHE A 9 22.64 -17.92 11.12
C PHE A 9 22.11 -19.07 10.24
N TYR A 10 21.59 -20.13 10.83
CA TYR A 10 21.13 -21.32 10.08
C TYR A 10 19.72 -21.20 9.50
N ASP A 11 18.92 -20.28 10.03
CA ASP A 11 17.53 -20.05 9.62
C ASP A 11 17.35 -18.71 8.91
N LEU A 12 18.43 -18.12 8.41
CA LEU A 12 18.37 -16.86 7.65
C LEU A 12 17.74 -17.12 6.29
N ASN A 13 16.65 -16.44 6.01
CA ASN A 13 16.01 -16.44 4.70
C ASN A 13 16.29 -15.11 3.99
N GLU A 14 16.85 -15.18 2.81
CA GLU A 14 17.12 -14.04 1.95
C GLU A 14 16.35 -14.19 0.65
N TYR A 15 15.59 -13.16 0.30
CA TYR A 15 14.80 -13.11 -0.92
C TYR A 15 15.45 -12.14 -1.89
N MET A 16 15.83 -12.65 -3.05
CA MET A 16 16.49 -11.88 -4.10
C MET A 16 15.55 -11.76 -5.31
N ASP A 17 15.63 -10.64 -6.00
CA ASP A 17 15.01 -10.50 -7.30
C ASP A 17 15.77 -11.34 -8.36
N TYR A 18 15.20 -11.44 -9.56
CA TYR A 18 15.82 -12.21 -10.65
C TYR A 18 17.18 -11.65 -11.14
N SER A 19 17.57 -10.45 -10.68
CA SER A 19 18.90 -9.88 -10.92
C SER A 19 19.89 -10.16 -9.78
N GLY A 20 19.47 -10.92 -8.76
CA GLY A 20 20.28 -11.25 -7.59
C GLY A 20 20.37 -10.12 -6.56
N PHE A 21 19.43 -9.18 -6.59
CA PHE A 21 19.38 -8.07 -5.65
C PHE A 21 18.52 -8.44 -4.43
N LEU A 22 19.06 -8.24 -3.23
CA LEU A 22 18.36 -8.55 -1.98
C LEU A 22 17.18 -7.58 -1.80
N THR A 23 15.95 -8.12 -1.74
CA THR A 23 14.70 -7.35 -1.61
C THR A 23 14.05 -7.50 -0.26
N GLN A 24 14.29 -8.63 0.41
CA GLN A 24 13.78 -8.95 1.75
C GLN A 24 14.74 -9.90 2.45
N ALA A 25 14.84 -9.82 3.77
CA ALA A 25 15.53 -10.78 4.60
C ALA A 25 14.75 -11.03 5.89
N GLU A 26 14.68 -12.29 6.31
CA GLU A 26 14.13 -12.72 7.57
C GLU A 26 15.26 -13.26 8.45
N VAL A 27 15.48 -12.61 9.58
CA VAL A 27 16.59 -12.89 10.47
C VAL A 27 16.05 -13.34 11.82
N PRO A 28 16.15 -14.62 12.17
CA PRO A 28 15.73 -15.11 13.46
C PRO A 28 16.79 -14.85 14.55
N TYR A 29 16.28 -14.48 15.72
CA TYR A 29 17.04 -14.28 16.95
C TYR A 29 16.51 -15.17 18.06
N LEU A 30 17.40 -15.73 18.88
CA LEU A 30 17.05 -16.39 20.13
C LEU A 30 17.29 -15.42 21.30
N VAL A 31 16.30 -15.30 22.15
CA VAL A 31 16.36 -14.49 23.38
C VAL A 31 16.24 -15.41 24.58
N PHE A 32 17.19 -15.30 25.47
CA PHE A 32 17.30 -16.12 26.69
C PHE A 32 17.11 -15.22 27.90
N GLY A 33 16.55 -15.80 28.98
CA GLY A 33 16.47 -15.15 30.29
C GLY A 33 15.33 -14.14 30.43
N VAL A 34 14.33 -14.20 29.58
CA VAL A 34 13.10 -13.37 29.64
C VAL A 34 11.87 -14.27 29.72
N GLU A 35 10.86 -13.86 30.49
CA GLU A 35 9.61 -14.61 30.64
C GLU A 35 8.45 -13.96 29.87
N GLU A 36 8.59 -12.67 29.51
CA GLU A 36 7.59 -11.88 28.83
C GLU A 36 7.94 -11.60 27.36
N GLU A 37 6.97 -11.74 26.47
CA GLU A 37 7.12 -11.52 25.03
C GLU A 37 7.58 -10.10 24.68
N LEU A 38 7.03 -9.09 25.38
CA LEU A 38 7.41 -7.69 25.15
C LEU A 38 8.88 -7.43 25.52
N ALA A 39 9.38 -8.08 26.59
CA ALA A 39 10.78 -7.97 26.96
C ALA A 39 11.69 -8.62 25.91
N ALA A 40 11.27 -9.77 25.35
CA ALA A 40 11.99 -10.43 24.26
C ALA A 40 12.05 -9.57 22.99
N LEU A 41 10.92 -8.98 22.59
CA LEU A 41 10.87 -8.07 21.43
C LEU A 41 11.75 -6.82 21.61
N ASN A 42 11.75 -6.23 22.80
CA ASN A 42 12.57 -5.05 23.10
C ASN A 42 14.08 -5.41 23.08
N ALA A 43 14.46 -6.54 23.64
CA ALA A 43 15.85 -7.01 23.63
C ALA A 43 16.36 -7.22 22.18
N VAL A 44 15.54 -7.81 21.31
CA VAL A 44 15.90 -7.98 19.90
C VAL A 44 15.91 -6.65 19.16
N ARG A 45 15.00 -5.73 19.48
CA ARG A 45 14.99 -4.38 18.88
C ARG A 45 16.31 -3.64 19.15
N GLU A 46 16.87 -3.76 20.34
CA GLU A 46 18.14 -3.14 20.69
C GLU A 46 19.34 -3.89 20.07
N ALA A 47 19.27 -5.21 19.96
CA ALA A 47 20.37 -6.03 19.45
C ALA A 47 20.43 -6.12 17.92
N SER A 48 19.29 -5.94 17.24
CA SER A 48 19.21 -6.03 15.77
C SER A 48 19.46 -4.67 15.12
N PRO A 49 20.26 -4.61 14.02
CA PRO A 49 20.49 -3.35 13.32
C PRO A 49 19.19 -2.80 12.71
N GLU A 50 19.07 -1.47 12.61
CA GLU A 50 17.92 -0.84 11.91
C GLU A 50 17.98 -1.06 10.41
N ASN A 51 19.20 -1.16 9.86
CA ASN A 51 19.42 -1.41 8.44
C ASN A 51 20.32 -2.63 8.26
N LEU A 52 19.93 -3.50 7.34
CA LEU A 52 20.69 -4.66 6.90
C LEU A 52 20.96 -4.47 5.40
N GLU A 53 22.21 -4.11 5.04
CA GLU A 53 22.59 -3.70 3.68
C GLU A 53 21.69 -2.56 3.14
N ASN A 54 20.87 -2.86 2.13
CA ASN A 54 19.89 -1.94 1.53
C ASN A 54 18.46 -2.11 2.07
N LEU A 55 18.29 -2.95 3.08
CA LEU A 55 16.99 -3.24 3.68
C LEU A 55 16.86 -2.49 5.01
N THR A 56 15.64 -2.07 5.33
CA THR A 56 15.27 -1.45 6.60
C THR A 56 14.41 -2.43 7.41
N ARG A 57 14.67 -2.48 8.72
CA ARG A 57 13.91 -3.32 9.66
C ARG A 57 12.45 -2.87 9.70
N GLN A 58 11.52 -3.77 9.35
CA GLN A 58 10.08 -3.50 9.29
C GLN A 58 9.35 -4.05 10.50
N THR A 59 9.49 -5.35 10.75
CA THR A 59 8.74 -6.03 11.81
C THR A 59 9.63 -6.85 12.73
N LEU A 60 9.17 -7.00 13.97
CA LEU A 60 9.66 -7.97 14.95
C LEU A 60 8.46 -8.74 15.46
N GLU A 61 8.51 -10.05 15.37
CA GLU A 61 7.43 -10.91 15.85
C GLU A 61 7.97 -12.13 16.60
N ILE A 62 7.23 -12.59 17.60
CA ILE A 62 7.53 -13.86 18.26
C ILE A 62 7.12 -14.98 17.31
N SER A 63 8.09 -15.68 16.74
CA SER A 63 7.81 -16.82 15.86
C SER A 63 7.59 -18.11 16.66
N GLU A 64 8.24 -18.24 17.83
CA GLU A 64 8.11 -19.42 18.67
C GLU A 64 8.48 -19.08 20.12
N ARG A 65 7.78 -19.70 21.08
CA ARG A 65 8.20 -19.78 22.46
C ARG A 65 8.73 -21.17 22.73
N ILE A 66 10.06 -21.31 22.82
CA ILE A 66 10.74 -22.61 22.95
C ILE A 66 10.52 -23.18 24.35
N ASN A 67 10.62 -22.33 25.38
CA ASN A 67 10.31 -22.70 26.77
C ASN A 67 9.90 -21.44 27.56
N GLN A 68 9.90 -21.53 28.91
CA GLN A 68 9.39 -20.46 29.76
C GLN A 68 10.22 -19.18 29.67
N ASP A 69 11.50 -19.26 29.38
CA ASP A 69 12.46 -18.16 29.38
C ASP A 69 13.25 -18.04 28.05
N ILE A 70 12.84 -18.74 26.99
CA ILE A 70 13.48 -18.68 25.67
C ILE A 70 12.44 -18.42 24.58
N PHE A 71 12.66 -17.36 23.83
CA PHE A 71 11.84 -16.97 22.68
C PHE A 71 12.65 -16.97 21.39
N LYS A 72 12.02 -17.37 20.29
CA LYS A 72 12.50 -17.13 18.93
C LYS A 72 11.76 -15.94 18.36
N VAL A 73 12.49 -14.90 18.03
CA VAL A 73 11.98 -13.65 17.44
C VAL A 73 12.43 -13.57 16.01
N LEU A 74 11.50 -13.39 15.10
CA LEU A 74 11.78 -13.14 13.69
C LEU A 74 11.83 -11.65 13.43
N VAL A 75 12.91 -11.18 12.83
CA VAL A 75 13.09 -9.81 12.38
C VAL A 75 13.03 -9.78 10.86
N THR A 76 12.04 -9.08 10.31
CA THR A 76 11.88 -8.92 8.87
C THR A 76 12.48 -7.59 8.44
N TYR A 77 13.35 -7.66 7.45
CA TYR A 77 13.94 -6.52 6.77
C TYR A 77 13.42 -6.47 5.34
N GLU A 78 13.01 -5.31 4.91
CA GLU A 78 12.53 -5.08 3.54
C GLU A 78 13.17 -3.82 2.95
N MET A 79 13.17 -3.75 1.62
CA MET A 79 13.58 -2.53 0.94
C MET A 79 12.59 -1.43 1.26
N ASP A 80 13.06 -0.37 1.92
CA ASP A 80 12.25 0.83 2.15
C ASP A 80 12.13 1.62 0.84
N VAL A 81 11.04 1.36 0.14
CA VAL A 81 10.76 2.02 -1.16
C VAL A 81 10.19 3.43 -1.00
N PHE A 82 9.67 3.75 0.19
CA PHE A 82 9.01 5.03 0.47
C PHE A 82 9.81 5.92 1.44
N GLY A 83 10.85 5.38 2.07
CA GLY A 83 11.74 6.12 2.97
C GLY A 83 12.84 6.84 2.19
N GLY A 84 12.92 8.15 2.30
CA GLY A 84 14.06 8.94 1.85
C GLY A 84 15.28 8.72 2.74
N SER A 85 16.47 8.92 2.24
CA SER A 85 17.68 8.95 3.06
C SER A 85 17.72 10.27 3.86
N ASN A 86 17.54 10.18 5.18
CA ASN A 86 17.72 11.33 6.05
C ASN A 86 19.21 11.58 6.27
N GLY A 87 19.83 12.30 5.33
CA GLY A 87 21.17 12.89 5.56
C GLY A 87 21.01 14.26 6.22
N ASP A 88 21.95 14.64 7.07
CA ASP A 88 21.92 15.91 7.83
C ASP A 88 21.73 17.20 6.99
N ASN A 89 21.71 17.11 5.66
CA ASN A 89 21.54 18.22 4.72
C ASN A 89 20.48 17.96 3.62
N GLU A 90 19.64 16.95 3.76
CA GLU A 90 18.59 16.68 2.76
C GLU A 90 17.33 17.49 3.09
N PRO A 91 16.63 18.03 2.07
CA PRO A 91 15.37 18.72 2.29
C PRO A 91 14.35 17.77 2.92
N GLU A 92 13.53 18.32 3.81
CA GLU A 92 12.41 17.56 4.38
C GLU A 92 11.45 17.08 3.28
N PRO A 93 10.84 15.90 3.45
CA PRO A 93 9.82 15.43 2.52
C PRO A 93 8.66 16.43 2.41
N SER A 94 8.15 16.64 1.22
CA SER A 94 6.97 17.44 0.99
C SER A 94 5.74 16.59 0.77
N PHE A 95 4.60 17.06 1.28
CA PHE A 95 3.33 16.36 1.22
C PHE A 95 2.30 17.24 0.52
N ALA A 96 1.53 16.66 -0.39
CA ALA A 96 0.43 17.32 -1.05
C ALA A 96 -0.81 16.41 -1.07
N PHE A 97 -1.99 16.99 -1.01
CA PHE A 97 -3.23 16.26 -1.18
C PHE A 97 -4.18 16.98 -2.12
N ASP A 98 -5.07 16.22 -2.74
CA ASP A 98 -6.11 16.72 -3.61
C ASP A 98 -7.40 15.93 -3.35
N THR A 99 -8.48 16.65 -3.07
CA THR A 99 -9.82 16.11 -2.88
C THR A 99 -10.75 16.47 -4.03
N GLY A 100 -10.21 16.95 -5.15
CA GLY A 100 -10.97 17.37 -6.33
C GLY A 100 -11.82 16.29 -6.97
N GLY A 101 -11.69 15.07 -6.47
CA GLY A 101 -12.49 13.94 -6.89
C GLY A 101 -11.99 13.28 -8.17
N GLY A 102 -12.69 12.21 -8.53
CA GLY A 102 -12.55 11.52 -9.79
C GLY A 102 -13.85 11.62 -10.59
N SER A 103 -13.80 11.22 -11.83
CA SER A 103 -14.98 11.07 -12.68
C SER A 103 -15.33 9.59 -12.80
N LYS A 104 -16.61 9.27 -12.66
CA LYS A 104 -17.14 7.95 -12.98
C LYS A 104 -18.16 8.09 -14.10
N HIS A 105 -17.90 7.44 -15.22
CA HIS A 105 -18.87 7.32 -16.28
C HIS A 105 -19.98 6.37 -15.88
N VAL A 106 -21.22 6.86 -15.92
CA VAL A 106 -22.42 6.07 -15.61
C VAL A 106 -23.30 6.07 -16.84
N ASN A 107 -23.61 4.88 -17.33
CA ASN A 107 -24.57 4.69 -18.42
C ASN A 107 -25.66 3.72 -17.98
N GLN A 108 -26.82 3.85 -18.58
CA GLN A 108 -27.93 2.96 -18.37
C GLN A 108 -28.18 2.17 -19.67
N SER A 109 -28.40 0.88 -19.56
CA SER A 109 -28.77 0.06 -20.72
C SER A 109 -30.14 0.47 -21.26
N ILE A 110 -30.29 0.55 -22.58
CA ILE A 110 -31.60 0.79 -23.26
C ILE A 110 -32.65 -0.20 -22.74
N ALA A 111 -32.30 -1.45 -22.50
CA ALA A 111 -33.20 -2.47 -21.97
C ALA A 111 -33.74 -2.16 -20.57
N THR A 112 -33.07 -1.31 -19.79
CA THR A 112 -33.47 -0.95 -18.42
C THR A 112 -34.17 0.41 -18.34
N VAL A 113 -34.08 1.27 -19.36
CA VAL A 113 -34.74 2.57 -19.38
C VAL A 113 -36.26 2.46 -19.21
N SER A 114 -36.87 1.48 -19.86
CA SER A 114 -38.34 1.24 -19.76
C SER A 114 -38.80 0.69 -18.41
N ARG A 115 -37.89 0.28 -17.54
CA ARG A 115 -38.19 -0.24 -16.20
C ARG A 115 -38.15 0.83 -15.12
N THR A 116 -37.74 2.05 -15.46
CA THR A 116 -37.69 3.15 -14.52
C THR A 116 -39.10 3.65 -14.23
N PRO A 117 -39.51 3.85 -12.97
CA PRO A 117 -40.83 4.38 -12.60
C PRO A 117 -41.09 5.73 -13.26
N SER A 118 -42.32 5.99 -13.67
CA SER A 118 -42.70 7.21 -14.34
C SER A 118 -42.57 8.49 -13.49
N ASP A 119 -42.50 8.31 -12.17
CA ASP A 119 -42.31 9.37 -11.17
C ASP A 119 -40.86 9.50 -10.69
N ALA A 120 -39.94 8.75 -11.30
CA ALA A 120 -38.53 8.86 -10.96
C ALA A 120 -37.99 10.25 -11.25
N PRO A 121 -37.11 10.79 -10.38
CA PRO A 121 -36.58 12.15 -10.54
C PRO A 121 -35.62 12.32 -11.72
N ASP A 122 -35.34 11.26 -12.44
CA ASP A 122 -34.44 11.17 -13.58
C ASP A 122 -35.18 11.21 -14.93
N TYR A 123 -36.30 11.90 -15.00
CA TYR A 123 -37.11 12.04 -16.24
C TYR A 123 -37.60 10.69 -16.80
N GLY A 124 -38.07 9.79 -15.96
CA GLY A 124 -38.53 8.46 -16.35
C GLY A 124 -37.43 7.51 -16.83
N GLY A 125 -36.21 7.71 -16.37
CA GLY A 125 -35.04 6.92 -16.76
C GLY A 125 -34.33 7.42 -18.00
N ALA A 126 -34.68 8.58 -18.49
CA ALA A 126 -34.07 9.18 -19.67
C ALA A 126 -32.76 9.95 -19.37
N ILE A 127 -32.34 10.01 -18.13
CA ILE A 127 -31.03 10.57 -17.76
C ILE A 127 -29.91 9.74 -18.42
N SER A 128 -28.90 10.39 -18.94
CA SER A 128 -27.81 9.75 -19.71
C SER A 128 -28.18 9.39 -21.16
N VAL A 129 -29.36 9.79 -21.64
CA VAL A 129 -29.81 9.58 -23.02
C VAL A 129 -29.74 10.93 -23.76
N ASP A 130 -29.19 10.94 -24.96
CA ASP A 130 -29.19 12.14 -25.81
C ASP A 130 -30.57 12.41 -26.47
N SER A 131 -30.70 13.53 -27.18
CA SER A 131 -31.95 13.91 -27.85
C SER A 131 -32.36 12.95 -28.96
N GLU A 132 -31.49 12.10 -29.43
CA GLU A 132 -31.73 11.09 -30.46
C GLU A 132 -32.08 9.73 -29.86
N GLY A 133 -32.06 9.60 -28.49
CA GLY A 133 -32.39 8.38 -27.78
C GLY A 133 -31.21 7.41 -27.58
N ASN A 134 -29.99 7.85 -27.91
CA ASN A 134 -28.82 7.03 -27.68
C ASN A 134 -28.39 7.10 -26.22
N VAL A 135 -28.00 5.96 -25.65
CA VAL A 135 -27.49 5.88 -24.28
C VAL A 135 -25.99 6.20 -24.26
N ASN A 136 -25.66 7.47 -24.07
CA ASN A 136 -24.28 7.94 -24.05
C ASN A 136 -23.67 7.98 -22.64
N GLY A 137 -24.50 7.91 -21.61
CA GLY A 137 -24.05 8.04 -20.22
C GLY A 137 -23.72 9.49 -19.84
N ILE A 138 -23.38 9.65 -18.58
CA ILE A 138 -22.89 10.90 -17.99
C ILE A 138 -21.70 10.63 -17.08
N ASP A 139 -20.81 11.60 -16.98
CA ASP A 139 -19.72 11.59 -16.03
C ASP A 139 -20.18 12.27 -14.74
N ILE A 140 -20.16 11.50 -13.64
CA ILE A 140 -20.46 12.03 -12.32
C ILE A 140 -19.16 12.20 -11.52
N THR A 141 -19.07 13.31 -10.80
CA THR A 141 -17.93 13.54 -9.91
C THR A 141 -18.06 12.64 -8.69
N MET A 142 -17.04 11.84 -8.45
CA MET A 142 -16.93 10.99 -7.26
C MET A 142 -15.93 11.58 -6.29
N PRO A 143 -16.23 11.60 -4.98
CA PRO A 143 -15.25 12.00 -3.98
C PRO A 143 -14.10 10.98 -3.99
N VAL A 144 -12.94 11.42 -4.42
CA VAL A 144 -11.70 10.66 -4.36
C VAL A 144 -10.67 11.56 -3.72
N MET A 145 -9.96 11.06 -2.75
CA MET A 145 -8.82 11.74 -2.16
C MET A 145 -7.55 11.16 -2.78
N ASN A 146 -6.72 12.02 -3.32
CA ASN A 146 -5.37 11.68 -3.75
C ASN A 146 -4.37 12.37 -2.83
N PHE A 147 -3.24 11.75 -2.60
CA PHE A 147 -2.12 12.41 -1.96
C PHE A 147 -0.80 12.01 -2.62
N SER A 148 0.19 12.84 -2.45
CA SER A 148 1.53 12.58 -2.94
C SER A 148 2.56 13.00 -1.90
N GLU A 149 3.68 12.28 -1.91
CA GLU A 149 4.83 12.54 -1.07
C GLU A 149 6.05 12.66 -1.97
N THR A 150 6.82 13.71 -1.79
CA THR A 150 8.09 13.87 -2.49
C THR A 150 9.23 13.71 -1.49
N HIS A 151 10.07 12.74 -1.75
CA HIS A 151 11.24 12.39 -0.94
C HIS A 151 12.52 12.55 -1.74
N TYR A 152 13.60 12.71 -1.01
CA TYR A 152 14.94 12.87 -1.60
C TYR A 152 15.77 11.63 -1.28
N PHE A 153 16.45 11.11 -2.30
CA PHE A 153 17.20 9.86 -2.21
C PHE A 153 18.60 10.04 -2.79
N ARG A 154 19.60 9.52 -2.12
CA ARG A 154 20.94 9.44 -2.70
C ARG A 154 20.95 8.59 -3.96
N ALA A 155 21.78 8.96 -4.94
CA ALA A 155 21.90 8.23 -6.21
C ALA A 155 22.13 6.71 -6.03
N SER A 156 22.89 6.33 -5.00
CA SER A 156 23.17 4.93 -4.67
C SER A 156 21.94 4.10 -4.29
N LYS A 157 20.88 4.74 -3.80
CA LYS A 157 19.61 4.08 -3.46
C LYS A 157 18.70 3.87 -4.67
N VAL A 158 18.76 4.76 -5.68
CA VAL A 158 17.85 4.75 -6.83
C VAL A 158 18.38 3.85 -7.96
N THR A 159 18.55 2.58 -7.62
CA THR A 159 19.06 1.54 -8.52
C THR A 159 17.99 1.10 -9.53
N THR A 160 18.41 0.27 -10.50
CA THR A 160 17.46 -0.39 -11.42
C THR A 160 16.50 -1.31 -10.67
N ALA A 161 16.99 -2.03 -9.64
CA ALA A 161 16.16 -2.90 -8.81
C ALA A 161 15.09 -2.09 -8.06
N TYR A 162 15.47 -0.96 -7.45
CA TYR A 162 14.53 -0.05 -6.81
C TYR A 162 13.42 0.43 -7.76
N LYS A 163 13.78 0.84 -8.99
CA LYS A 163 12.81 1.27 -10.01
C LYS A 163 11.86 0.15 -10.45
N LYS A 164 12.38 -1.09 -10.59
CA LYS A 164 11.56 -2.27 -10.89
C LYS A 164 10.58 -2.56 -9.75
N ARG A 165 11.04 -2.49 -8.50
CA ARG A 165 10.18 -2.69 -7.33
C ARG A 165 9.06 -1.65 -7.26
N LEU A 166 9.33 -0.39 -7.55
CA LEU A 166 8.29 0.64 -7.66
C LEU A 166 7.27 0.33 -8.76
N ALA A 167 7.73 -0.16 -9.90
CA ALA A 167 6.85 -0.55 -11.00
C ALA A 167 5.95 -1.74 -10.61
N GLU A 168 6.49 -2.74 -9.91
CA GLU A 168 5.74 -3.90 -9.41
C GLU A 168 4.68 -3.52 -8.37
N LEU A 169 5.00 -2.53 -7.52
CA LEU A 169 4.05 -2.03 -6.52
C LEU A 169 2.94 -1.16 -7.11
N THR A 170 3.14 -0.62 -8.33
CA THR A 170 2.12 0.22 -8.98
C THR A 170 0.83 -0.57 -9.20
N GLY A 171 -0.29 -0.04 -8.71
CA GLY A 171 -1.59 -0.71 -8.75
C GLY A 171 -1.86 -1.63 -7.56
N THR A 172 -0.94 -1.75 -6.59
CA THR A 172 -1.17 -2.52 -5.38
C THR A 172 -1.92 -1.69 -4.33
N VAL A 173 -2.62 -2.38 -3.45
CA VAL A 173 -3.40 -1.82 -2.35
C VAL A 173 -2.74 -2.22 -1.03
N ASN A 174 -2.76 -1.32 -0.06
CA ASN A 174 -2.17 -1.57 1.25
C ASN A 174 -2.84 -2.76 1.97
N ASN A 175 -2.05 -3.69 2.44
CA ASN A 175 -2.49 -4.85 3.23
C ASN A 175 -2.42 -4.61 4.75
N GLY A 176 -1.79 -3.52 5.18
CA GLY A 176 -1.67 -3.08 6.55
C GLY A 176 -2.07 -1.62 6.70
N LYS A 177 -2.06 -1.11 7.93
CA LYS A 177 -2.31 0.31 8.19
C LYS A 177 -1.19 1.15 7.55
N PHE A 178 -1.57 2.12 6.72
CA PHE A 178 -0.64 3.00 6.01
C PHE A 178 -1.07 4.46 6.13
N LYS A 179 -0.19 5.34 6.63
CA LYS A 179 -0.45 6.79 6.78
C LYS A 179 -1.77 7.14 7.48
N GLY A 180 -2.21 6.29 8.42
CA GLY A 180 -3.46 6.48 9.15
C GLY A 180 -4.67 5.79 8.52
N TYR A 181 -4.59 5.33 7.29
CA TYR A 181 -5.64 4.61 6.59
C TYR A 181 -5.65 3.12 6.93
N ALA A 182 -6.83 2.52 6.90
CA ALA A 182 -7.00 1.08 7.13
C ALA A 182 -6.51 0.23 5.95
N PRO A 183 -6.25 -1.07 6.14
CA PRO A 183 -5.97 -1.98 5.03
C PRO A 183 -7.07 -1.92 3.97
N GLY A 184 -6.69 -1.95 2.70
CA GLY A 184 -7.63 -1.91 1.58
C GLY A 184 -8.03 -0.51 1.09
N GLU A 185 -7.62 0.56 1.78
CA GLU A 185 -8.05 1.93 1.47
C GLU A 185 -7.09 2.70 0.55
N VAL A 186 -5.81 2.36 0.54
CA VAL A 186 -4.80 3.12 -0.21
C VAL A 186 -4.28 2.34 -1.40
N LEU A 187 -4.45 2.89 -2.58
CA LEU A 187 -3.90 2.38 -3.84
C LEU A 187 -2.63 3.17 -4.19
N PHE A 188 -1.54 2.47 -4.46
CA PHE A 188 -0.34 3.09 -4.99
C PHE A 188 -0.47 3.32 -6.50
N LEU A 189 -0.48 4.58 -6.91
CA LEU A 189 -0.61 4.99 -8.32
C LEU A 189 0.72 5.00 -9.07
N GLY A 190 1.82 4.76 -8.36
CA GLY A 190 3.16 4.78 -8.92
C GLY A 190 3.98 5.98 -8.47
N ALA A 191 5.23 5.98 -8.89
CA ALA A 191 6.18 7.01 -8.58
C ALA A 191 6.81 7.61 -9.84
N SER A 192 7.23 8.86 -9.72
CA SER A 192 8.06 9.53 -10.72
C SER A 192 9.26 10.15 -10.03
N GLY A 193 10.42 10.10 -10.67
CA GLY A 193 11.63 10.66 -10.09
C GLY A 193 12.48 11.37 -11.12
N SER A 194 13.15 12.42 -10.69
CA SER A 194 14.13 13.16 -11.45
C SER A 194 15.43 13.31 -10.67
N ARG A 195 16.54 13.28 -11.39
CA ARG A 195 17.84 13.57 -10.80
C ARG A 195 17.98 15.08 -10.65
N ARG A 196 18.46 15.55 -9.49
CA ARG A 196 18.55 16.97 -9.16
C ARG A 196 19.73 17.70 -9.82
N GLY A 197 20.63 16.96 -10.45
CA GLY A 197 21.80 17.50 -11.14
C GLY A 197 22.14 16.74 -12.42
N LYS A 198 23.33 17.02 -12.98
CA LYS A 198 23.80 16.44 -14.25
C LYS A 198 24.75 15.26 -14.07
N HIS A 199 25.27 15.07 -12.86
CA HIS A 199 26.23 14.01 -12.55
C HIS A 199 25.52 12.71 -12.16
N SER A 200 26.15 11.58 -12.37
CA SER A 200 25.59 10.24 -12.09
C SER A 200 25.35 9.97 -10.62
N ASP A 201 26.04 10.69 -9.76
CA ASP A 201 26.01 10.62 -8.29
C ASP A 201 25.11 11.68 -7.64
N ASP A 202 24.47 12.54 -8.45
CA ASP A 202 23.51 13.52 -7.94
C ASP A 202 22.25 12.85 -7.40
N ASP A 203 21.71 13.40 -6.34
CA ASP A 203 20.53 12.89 -5.64
C ASP A 203 19.26 12.96 -6.49
N TRP A 204 18.31 12.13 -6.12
CA TRP A 204 17.03 12.03 -6.78
C TRP A 204 15.93 12.65 -5.93
N GLU A 205 15.04 13.36 -6.61
CA GLU A 205 13.73 13.73 -6.10
C GLU A 205 12.70 12.75 -6.65
N ILE A 206 11.99 12.05 -5.75
CA ILE A 206 11.00 11.03 -6.13
C ILE A 206 9.65 11.37 -5.51
N THR A 207 8.64 11.48 -6.35
CA THR A 207 7.26 11.73 -5.95
C THR A 207 6.45 10.44 -6.06
N PHE A 208 5.93 9.97 -4.94
CA PHE A 208 5.00 8.85 -4.81
C PHE A 208 3.58 9.38 -4.86
N ARG A 209 2.67 8.69 -5.57
CA ARG A 209 1.27 9.07 -5.70
C ARG A 209 0.36 7.98 -5.21
N PHE A 210 -0.65 8.38 -4.48
CA PHE A 210 -1.61 7.48 -3.84
C PHE A 210 -3.03 7.99 -4.07
N ALA A 211 -3.97 7.05 -4.18
CA ALA A 211 -5.39 7.33 -4.16
C ALA A 211 -6.05 6.62 -2.99
N VAL A 212 -7.01 7.26 -2.35
CA VAL A 212 -7.72 6.74 -1.19
C VAL A 212 -9.17 6.50 -1.54
N SER A 213 -9.64 5.29 -1.27
CA SER A 213 -11.05 4.92 -1.33
C SER A 213 -11.43 4.27 0.00
N PRO A 214 -12.37 4.86 0.77
CA PRO A 214 -12.69 4.35 2.09
C PRO A 214 -13.38 2.99 2.02
N ASN A 215 -13.07 2.14 2.99
CA ASN A 215 -13.81 0.90 3.23
C ASN A 215 -15.27 1.22 3.58
N ARG A 216 -16.19 0.34 3.20
CA ARG A 216 -17.63 0.49 3.47
C ARG A 216 -18.19 -0.77 4.08
N GLU A 217 -19.04 -0.57 5.09
CA GLU A 217 -19.80 -1.63 5.70
C GLU A 217 -21.29 -1.51 5.34
N ASN A 218 -21.95 -2.66 5.28
CA ASN A 218 -23.40 -2.76 5.03
C ASN A 218 -23.86 -1.98 3.78
N LEU A 219 -23.04 -2.03 2.71
CA LEU A 219 -23.35 -1.36 1.45
C LEU A 219 -24.57 -2.04 0.80
N LYS A 220 -25.63 -1.26 0.60
CA LYS A 220 -26.86 -1.73 -0.08
C LYS A 220 -26.78 -1.43 -1.58
N ILE A 221 -27.01 -2.46 -2.38
CA ILE A 221 -27.15 -2.36 -3.84
C ILE A 221 -28.44 -3.11 -4.21
N GLY A 222 -29.50 -2.36 -4.47
CA GLY A 222 -30.84 -2.96 -4.59
C GLY A 222 -31.22 -3.73 -3.32
N ASP A 223 -31.62 -4.99 -3.46
CA ASP A 223 -31.99 -5.88 -2.36
C ASP A 223 -30.79 -6.58 -1.71
N LEU A 224 -29.59 -6.41 -2.27
CA LEU A 224 -28.38 -7.02 -1.76
C LEU A 224 -27.70 -6.12 -0.73
N THR A 225 -27.33 -6.71 0.40
CA THR A 225 -26.46 -6.06 1.40
C THR A 225 -25.10 -6.70 1.40
N ILE A 226 -24.06 -5.92 1.06
CA ILE A 226 -22.66 -6.32 1.13
C ILE A 226 -22.15 -5.90 2.51
N LYS A 227 -21.81 -6.90 3.35
CA LYS A 227 -21.41 -6.66 4.74
C LYS A 227 -20.16 -5.83 4.85
N GLU A 228 -19.17 -6.10 4.02
CA GLU A 228 -17.90 -5.41 3.99
C GLU A 228 -17.41 -5.28 2.54
N LYS A 229 -16.99 -4.08 2.15
CA LYS A 229 -16.35 -3.79 0.89
C LYS A 229 -15.11 -2.97 1.15
N LEU A 230 -13.95 -3.51 0.88
CA LEU A 230 -12.71 -2.75 0.91
C LEU A 230 -12.74 -1.66 -0.18
N GLY A 231 -12.07 -0.55 0.08
CA GLY A 231 -12.16 0.64 -0.75
C GLY A 231 -11.90 0.38 -2.24
N TRP A 232 -10.93 -0.48 -2.53
CA TRP A 232 -10.49 -0.81 -3.90
C TRP A 232 -11.00 -2.16 -4.41
N ASP A 233 -11.94 -2.82 -3.70
CA ASP A 233 -12.60 -4.00 -4.23
C ASP A 233 -13.50 -3.64 -5.40
N TYR A 234 -13.41 -4.44 -6.47
CA TYR A 234 -14.31 -4.35 -7.61
C TYR A 234 -15.51 -5.26 -7.41
N LEU A 235 -16.71 -4.68 -7.55
CA LEU A 235 -17.95 -5.46 -7.54
C LEU A 235 -18.26 -5.91 -8.97
N TRP A 236 -18.33 -7.22 -9.17
CA TRP A 236 -18.75 -7.82 -10.43
C TRP A 236 -20.26 -8.01 -10.41
N VAL A 237 -20.95 -7.45 -11.39
CA VAL A 237 -22.36 -7.75 -11.63
C VAL A 237 -22.42 -8.86 -12.67
N ARG A 238 -22.96 -10.02 -12.26
CA ARG A 238 -23.28 -11.10 -13.17
C ARG A 238 -24.76 -11.00 -13.51
N TYR A 239 -25.04 -10.74 -14.78
CA TYR A 239 -26.42 -10.85 -15.26
C TYR A 239 -26.75 -12.34 -15.36
N ALA A 240 -27.90 -12.74 -14.83
CA ALA A 240 -28.43 -14.07 -15.10
C ALA A 240 -28.85 -14.12 -16.57
N ASP A 241 -28.43 -15.13 -17.30
CA ASP A 241 -28.99 -15.43 -18.60
C ASP A 241 -30.47 -15.78 -18.39
N GLU A 242 -31.35 -15.11 -19.09
CA GLU A 242 -32.79 -15.43 -19.09
C GLU A 242 -33.07 -16.73 -19.85
#